data_52994f329a0d3dfee1bd132b5cb64954
#
_entry.id   52994f329a0d3dfee1bd132b5cb64954
#
_cell.length_a   1.000
_cell.length_b   1.000
_cell.length_c   1.000
_cell.angle_alpha   90.00
_cell.angle_beta   90.00
_cell.angle_gamma   90.00
#
_symmetry.space_group_name_H-M   'P 1'
#
loop_
_entity.id
_entity.type
_entity.pdbx_description
1 polymer ?
#
loop_
_entity_poly.entity_id
_entity_poly.type
_entity_poly.pdbx_seq_one_letter_code
_entity_poly.pdbx_strand_id
1 'polypeptide(L)'
;MKYAFILFSFIISFSAEAQNGRLLEMKKYFISDSSSGQLMPKEAKEELFQKAVDYYQITYLSDSFRVKGFVAIPQKGENLPCIIFNRGGNGNYNMLTNESFANKLAFLVNSGYIVIASQYRGSYGSEGKDELGGGDVNDVLSLIYTLRSIPKADTSRIGMFGWSRGAINTFLALTKVSKIKAAVVGAGFSNLITLRDTRKLLDTGLYSRQIPNYGKTKDENLLKERSAFFFAEKITKTTPVLLLQGTADKNVPASQALSLAQKFYEVKLPFRLIVYEGGTHSLEQFRSEYQAEVIKWFDNYLLDGKIFPNLEIRN
;
A
#
# COMPACT_ATOMS: atom_id res chain seq x y z
N MET A 1 67.01 5.75 -11.21
CA MET A 1 65.86 4.94 -10.76
C MET A 1 64.77 5.90 -10.31
N LYS A 2 63.67 6.05 -11.10
CA LYS A 2 62.51 6.90 -10.76
C LYS A 2 61.40 5.96 -10.30
N TYR A 3 61.03 6.06 -9.03
CA TYR A 3 59.87 5.33 -8.48
C TYR A 3 58.61 6.09 -8.81
N ALA A 4 57.71 5.49 -9.62
CA ALA A 4 56.37 5.98 -9.86
C ALA A 4 55.45 5.44 -8.75
N PHE A 5 54.92 6.33 -7.92
CA PHE A 5 53.84 6.02 -6.96
C PHE A 5 52.51 5.96 -7.75
N ILE A 6 51.96 4.76 -7.85
CA ILE A 6 50.59 4.56 -8.35
C ILE A 6 49.62 4.73 -7.16
N LEU A 7 48.91 5.83 -7.12
CA LEU A 7 47.81 6.06 -6.17
C LEU A 7 46.60 5.25 -6.63
N PHE A 8 46.28 4.18 -5.92
CA PHE A 8 45.03 3.46 -6.10
C PHE A 8 43.91 4.24 -5.38
N SER A 9 43.13 5.02 -6.12
CA SER A 9 41.91 5.60 -5.60
C SER A 9 40.83 4.51 -5.49
N PHE A 10 40.56 4.03 -4.28
CA PHE A 10 39.39 3.22 -3.98
C PHE A 10 38.16 4.13 -4.06
N ILE A 11 37.44 4.12 -5.19
CA ILE A 11 36.10 4.67 -5.30
C ILE A 11 35.18 3.68 -4.59
N ILE A 12 34.80 3.98 -3.34
CA ILE A 12 33.74 3.27 -2.65
C ILE A 12 32.43 3.72 -3.30
N SER A 13 31.97 2.96 -4.27
CA SER A 13 30.62 3.08 -4.80
C SER A 13 29.66 2.63 -3.69
N PHE A 14 29.17 3.56 -2.89
CA PHE A 14 27.99 3.30 -2.06
C PHE A 14 26.83 3.03 -3.02
N SER A 15 26.41 1.78 -3.15
CA SER A 15 25.28 1.41 -3.99
C SER A 15 24.04 2.16 -3.53
N ALA A 16 23.28 2.72 -4.48
CA ALA A 16 22.01 3.43 -4.20
C ALA A 16 21.01 2.55 -3.41
N GLU A 17 21.11 1.23 -3.54
CA GLU A 17 20.33 0.25 -2.76
C GLU A 17 20.58 0.34 -1.25
N ALA A 18 21.80 0.66 -0.82
CA ALA A 18 22.14 0.78 0.61
C ALA A 18 21.46 1.98 1.30
N GLN A 19 20.89 2.92 0.54
CA GLN A 19 20.23 4.11 1.07
C GLN A 19 18.70 4.03 1.06
N ASN A 20 18.10 3.12 0.28
CA ASN A 20 16.64 2.98 0.18
C ASN A 20 16.03 2.61 1.54
N GLY A 21 14.99 3.34 1.93
CA GLY A 21 14.31 3.17 3.21
C GLY A 21 15.00 3.84 4.40
N ARG A 22 16.11 4.58 4.20
CA ARG A 22 16.71 5.33 5.30
C ARG A 22 15.73 6.39 5.82
N LEU A 23 15.35 6.27 7.09
CA LEU A 23 14.53 7.26 7.78
C LEU A 23 15.36 8.53 7.99
N LEU A 24 14.86 9.66 7.49
CA LEU A 24 15.53 10.97 7.59
C LEU A 24 14.94 11.82 8.69
N GLU A 25 13.63 11.72 8.91
CA GLU A 25 12.90 12.51 9.88
C GLU A 25 11.68 11.72 10.38
N MET A 26 11.39 11.84 11.66
CA MET A 26 10.21 11.29 12.31
C MET A 26 9.67 12.30 13.31
N LYS A 27 8.59 13.00 12.96
CA LYS A 27 7.99 14.08 13.75
C LYS A 27 6.64 13.67 14.30
N LYS A 28 6.54 13.60 15.63
CA LYS A 28 5.28 13.31 16.31
C LYS A 28 4.27 14.42 16.07
N TYR A 29 3.01 14.05 15.86
CA TYR A 29 1.90 14.98 15.79
C TYR A 29 0.72 14.50 16.63
N PHE A 30 -0.14 15.43 16.98
CA PHE A 30 -1.35 15.19 17.75
C PHE A 30 -2.56 15.44 16.86
N ILE A 31 -3.59 14.63 17.00
CA ILE A 31 -4.86 14.84 16.31
C ILE A 31 -5.68 15.80 17.16
N SER A 32 -5.99 16.97 16.60
CA SER A 32 -6.81 17.96 17.30
C SER A 32 -8.30 17.63 17.17
N ASP A 33 -9.07 17.91 18.22
CA ASP A 33 -10.53 17.69 18.28
C ASP A 33 -11.34 18.45 17.22
N SER A 34 -10.73 19.47 16.57
CA SER A 34 -11.43 20.39 15.66
C SER A 34 -11.75 19.81 14.28
N SER A 35 -11.17 18.66 13.92
CA SER A 35 -11.31 18.07 12.59
C SER A 35 -12.29 16.90 12.50
N SER A 36 -12.84 16.46 13.62
CA SER A 36 -13.78 15.36 13.66
C SER A 36 -15.21 15.83 13.39
N GLY A 37 -15.65 15.70 12.15
CA GLY A 37 -17.05 15.93 11.76
C GLY A 37 -18.04 15.12 12.63
N GLN A 38 -19.05 15.77 13.03
CA GLN A 38 -20.31 15.63 13.76
C GLN A 38 -20.90 14.24 14.17
N LEU A 39 -20.22 13.12 14.13
CA LEU A 39 -20.87 11.80 14.31
C LEU A 39 -20.45 10.97 15.54
N MET A 40 -19.58 11.47 16.42
CA MET A 40 -19.24 10.77 17.69
C MET A 40 -19.31 11.70 18.88
N PRO A 41 -19.79 11.24 20.07
CA PRO A 41 -19.72 11.98 21.30
C PRO A 41 -18.26 12.34 21.65
N LYS A 42 -18.04 13.54 22.23
CA LYS A 42 -16.73 14.09 22.54
C LYS A 42 -15.89 13.14 23.42
N GLU A 43 -16.53 12.50 24.38
CA GLU A 43 -15.91 11.55 25.32
C GLU A 43 -15.43 10.27 24.63
N ALA A 44 -16.17 9.76 23.65
CA ALA A 44 -15.79 8.58 22.86
C ALA A 44 -14.64 8.89 21.90
N LYS A 45 -14.48 10.14 21.47
CA LYS A 45 -13.39 10.58 20.57
C LYS A 45 -12.06 10.72 21.29
N GLU A 46 -12.04 11.30 22.49
CA GLU A 46 -10.82 11.46 23.30
C GLU A 46 -10.28 10.11 23.78
N GLU A 47 -11.13 9.15 24.04
CA GLU A 47 -10.74 7.82 24.50
C GLU A 47 -10.17 6.94 23.37
N LEU A 48 -10.67 7.09 22.13
CA LEU A 48 -10.25 6.27 20.99
C LEU A 48 -8.91 6.69 20.34
N PHE A 49 -8.59 7.97 20.31
CA PHE A 49 -7.51 8.48 19.48
C PHE A 49 -6.25 8.93 20.22
N GLN A 50 -6.27 9.22 21.50
CA GLN A 50 -5.14 9.86 22.19
C GLN A 50 -4.45 9.02 23.27
N LYS A 51 -5.08 7.99 23.80
CA LYS A 51 -4.52 7.25 24.96
C LYS A 51 -3.73 5.99 24.61
N ALA A 52 -3.70 5.56 23.35
CA ALA A 52 -3.13 4.27 23.01
C ALA A 52 -2.22 4.26 21.76
N VAL A 53 -2.10 5.36 21.01
CA VAL A 53 -1.40 5.41 19.73
C VAL A 53 -0.52 6.65 19.62
N ASP A 54 0.71 6.47 19.14
CA ASP A 54 1.61 7.54 18.77
C ASP A 54 1.61 7.71 17.25
N TYR A 55 1.33 8.93 16.76
CA TYR A 55 1.28 9.27 15.34
C TYR A 55 2.47 10.11 14.93
N TYR A 56 3.07 9.79 13.76
CA TYR A 56 4.23 10.50 13.23
C TYR A 56 4.08 10.77 11.73
N GLN A 57 4.51 11.96 11.32
CA GLN A 57 4.93 12.23 9.95
C GLN A 57 6.37 11.77 9.79
N ILE A 58 6.68 11.12 8.68
CA ILE A 58 8.03 10.66 8.38
C ILE A 58 8.53 11.23 7.05
N THR A 59 9.85 11.34 6.93
CA THR A 59 10.54 11.53 5.66
C THR A 59 11.58 10.43 5.53
N TYR A 60 11.60 9.74 4.41
CA TYR A 60 12.53 8.64 4.14
C TYR A 60 13.08 8.72 2.71
N LEU A 61 14.19 8.04 2.44
CA LEU A 61 14.77 7.95 1.10
C LEU A 61 14.14 6.79 0.31
N SER A 62 13.76 7.10 -0.92
CA SER A 62 13.35 6.14 -1.94
C SER A 62 14.02 6.50 -3.25
N ASP A 63 14.83 5.59 -3.78
CA ASP A 63 15.79 5.91 -4.82
C ASP A 63 16.70 7.08 -4.35
N SER A 64 16.67 8.22 -4.99
CA SER A 64 17.36 9.45 -4.53
C SER A 64 16.42 10.50 -3.95
N PHE A 65 15.11 10.20 -3.86
CA PHE A 65 14.08 11.16 -3.48
C PHE A 65 13.78 11.13 -1.98
N ARG A 66 13.51 12.31 -1.42
CA ARG A 66 12.94 12.48 -0.08
C ARG A 66 11.43 12.32 -0.17
N VAL A 67 10.91 11.20 0.31
CA VAL A 67 9.49 10.88 0.25
C VAL A 67 8.85 11.05 1.62
N LYS A 68 7.71 11.71 1.66
CA LYS A 68 6.90 11.90 2.87
C LYS A 68 6.00 10.70 3.12
N GLY A 69 5.69 10.46 4.38
CA GLY A 69 4.80 9.39 4.80
C GLY A 69 4.28 9.58 6.21
N PHE A 70 3.59 8.57 6.70
CA PHE A 70 3.01 8.53 8.05
C PHE A 70 3.32 7.20 8.71
N VAL A 71 3.40 7.24 10.04
CA VAL A 71 3.48 6.04 10.87
C VAL A 71 2.57 6.21 12.09
N ALA A 72 1.86 5.14 12.46
CA ALA A 72 1.12 5.02 13.70
C ALA A 72 1.61 3.80 14.48
N ILE A 73 1.94 4.00 15.76
CA ILE A 73 2.57 3.00 16.63
C ILE A 73 1.69 2.81 17.86
N PRO A 74 1.20 1.60 18.17
CA PRO A 74 0.55 1.31 19.44
C PRO A 74 1.49 1.61 20.60
N GLN A 75 0.97 2.31 21.64
CA GLN A 75 1.79 2.60 22.85
C GLN A 75 2.08 1.34 23.65
N LYS A 76 1.19 0.35 23.62
CA LYS A 76 1.35 -0.95 24.28
C LYS A 76 1.91 -2.00 23.32
N GLY A 77 2.59 -3.00 23.87
CA GLY A 77 3.17 -4.10 23.10
C GLY A 77 4.60 -3.83 22.63
N GLU A 78 5.29 -4.90 22.29
CA GLU A 78 6.62 -4.94 21.70
C GLU A 78 6.63 -5.96 20.56
N ASN A 79 7.57 -5.85 19.63
CA ASN A 79 7.66 -6.75 18.47
C ASN A 79 6.33 -6.83 17.70
N LEU A 80 5.76 -5.68 17.37
CA LEU A 80 4.44 -5.57 16.76
C LEU A 80 4.50 -5.84 15.26
N PRO A 81 3.55 -6.61 14.69
CA PRO A 81 3.45 -6.81 13.25
C PRO A 81 3.13 -5.49 12.56
N CYS A 82 3.52 -5.38 11.29
CA CYS A 82 3.47 -4.12 10.55
C CYS A 82 2.55 -4.23 9.33
N ILE A 83 1.81 -3.17 9.05
CA ILE A 83 0.99 -3.04 7.84
C ILE A 83 1.49 -1.84 7.03
N ILE A 84 1.88 -2.08 5.78
CA ILE A 84 2.15 -1.02 4.80
C ILE A 84 0.84 -0.67 4.11
N PHE A 85 0.35 0.55 4.31
CA PHE A 85 -0.86 1.03 3.68
C PHE A 85 -0.56 1.78 2.38
N ASN A 86 -1.15 1.33 1.28
CA ASN A 86 -1.06 1.93 -0.03
C ASN A 86 -2.34 2.71 -0.33
N ARG A 87 -2.26 4.04 -0.24
CA ARG A 87 -3.41 4.93 -0.41
C ARG A 87 -3.96 4.93 -1.83
N GLY A 88 -5.22 5.26 -1.96
CA GLY A 88 -5.85 5.64 -3.21
C GLY A 88 -5.54 7.09 -3.63
N GLY A 89 -6.20 7.56 -4.69
CA GLY A 89 -5.98 8.89 -5.24
C GLY A 89 -4.65 9.02 -6.00
N ASN A 90 -4.33 10.23 -6.45
CA ASN A 90 -3.15 10.50 -7.28
C ASN A 90 -2.63 11.92 -7.03
N GLY A 91 -1.32 12.10 -7.04
CA GLY A 91 -0.71 13.36 -6.63
C GLY A 91 -1.29 13.81 -5.29
N ASN A 92 -1.77 15.04 -5.20
CA ASN A 92 -2.40 15.57 -3.97
C ASN A 92 -3.89 15.22 -3.83
N TYR A 93 -4.53 14.62 -4.85
CA TYR A 93 -5.92 14.16 -4.71
C TYR A 93 -6.00 12.94 -3.79
N ASN A 94 -6.83 13.03 -2.74
CA ASN A 94 -6.93 12.02 -1.66
C ASN A 94 -5.58 11.70 -0.98
N MET A 95 -4.66 12.67 -0.91
CA MET A 95 -3.47 12.53 -0.08
C MET A 95 -3.87 12.29 1.39
N LEU A 96 -3.01 11.62 2.12
CA LEU A 96 -3.20 11.45 3.56
C LEU A 96 -2.92 12.78 4.28
N THR A 97 -3.82 13.17 5.15
CA THR A 97 -3.59 14.17 6.18
C THR A 97 -3.42 13.47 7.52
N ASN A 98 -3.00 14.19 8.57
CA ASN A 98 -2.90 13.65 9.92
C ASN A 98 -4.19 12.94 10.34
N GLU A 99 -5.33 13.61 10.14
CA GLU A 99 -6.66 13.13 10.52
C GLU A 99 -7.11 11.98 9.63
N SER A 100 -6.93 12.09 8.32
CA SER A 100 -7.38 11.05 7.39
C SER A 100 -6.58 9.75 7.54
N PHE A 101 -5.29 9.84 7.87
CA PHE A 101 -4.46 8.67 8.17
C PHE A 101 -4.95 7.99 9.45
N ALA A 102 -5.11 8.76 10.52
CA ALA A 102 -5.60 8.24 11.79
C ALA A 102 -7.00 7.62 11.66
N ASN A 103 -7.97 8.37 11.11
CA ASN A 103 -9.35 7.91 11.02
C ASN A 103 -9.54 6.66 10.15
N LYS A 104 -8.80 6.57 9.03
CA LYS A 104 -8.92 5.43 8.11
C LYS A 104 -8.30 4.16 8.65
N LEU A 105 -7.24 4.27 9.47
CA LEU A 105 -6.39 3.15 9.85
C LEU A 105 -6.38 2.83 11.34
N ALA A 106 -7.15 3.61 12.15
CA ALA A 106 -7.29 3.38 13.58
C ALA A 106 -7.65 1.94 13.93
N PHE A 107 -8.51 1.29 13.15
CA PHE A 107 -8.93 -0.09 13.40
C PHE A 107 -7.76 -1.07 13.38
N LEU A 108 -6.77 -0.89 12.49
CA LEU A 108 -5.56 -1.71 12.46
C LEU A 108 -4.63 -1.41 13.64
N VAL A 109 -4.43 -0.12 13.93
CA VAL A 109 -3.53 0.28 15.02
C VAL A 109 -4.09 -0.16 16.37
N ASN A 110 -5.40 -0.02 16.58
CA ASN A 110 -6.09 -0.48 17.80
C ASN A 110 -6.09 -2.01 17.95
N SER A 111 -5.91 -2.75 16.84
CA SER A 111 -5.71 -4.20 16.82
C SER A 111 -4.25 -4.62 17.02
N GLY A 112 -3.36 -3.68 17.37
CA GLY A 112 -1.97 -3.99 17.72
C GLY A 112 -0.98 -3.96 16.54
N TYR A 113 -1.38 -3.46 15.38
CA TYR A 113 -0.49 -3.31 14.22
C TYR A 113 0.20 -1.95 14.19
N ILE A 114 1.49 -1.92 13.89
CA ILE A 114 2.14 -0.69 13.41
C ILE A 114 1.68 -0.47 11.97
N VAL A 115 1.18 0.74 11.68
CA VAL A 115 0.74 1.08 10.32
C VAL A 115 1.65 2.16 9.77
N ILE A 116 2.25 1.91 8.60
CA ILE A 116 3.09 2.86 7.87
C ILE A 116 2.53 3.09 6.46
N ALA A 117 2.60 4.33 5.97
CA ALA A 117 2.08 4.69 4.66
C ALA A 117 2.98 5.69 3.96
N SER A 118 3.14 5.52 2.63
CA SER A 118 3.77 6.50 1.75
C SER A 118 2.75 7.49 1.22
N GLN A 119 3.18 8.74 1.05
CA GLN A 119 2.45 9.71 0.23
C GLN A 119 2.72 9.53 -1.27
N TYR A 120 3.72 8.72 -1.61
CA TYR A 120 4.37 8.56 -2.90
C TYR A 120 5.12 9.83 -3.35
N ARG A 121 6.10 9.63 -4.21
CA ARG A 121 6.85 10.71 -4.85
C ARG A 121 5.93 11.68 -5.60
N GLY A 122 6.28 12.96 -5.63
CA GLY A 122 5.49 13.99 -6.32
C GLY A 122 4.18 14.37 -5.62
N SER A 123 3.98 13.98 -4.35
CA SER A 123 2.77 14.28 -3.58
C SER A 123 3.11 14.75 -2.17
N TYR A 124 2.33 15.70 -1.61
CA TYR A 124 2.46 16.17 -0.23
C TYR A 124 3.87 16.67 0.12
N GLY A 125 4.54 17.34 -0.80
CA GLY A 125 5.92 17.81 -0.61
C GLY A 125 6.99 16.72 -0.71
N SER A 126 6.65 15.51 -1.18
CA SER A 126 7.61 14.51 -1.62
C SER A 126 8.27 14.95 -2.93
N GLU A 127 9.56 14.68 -3.06
CA GLU A 127 10.31 14.90 -4.30
C GLU A 127 9.89 13.90 -5.40
N GLY A 128 10.32 14.14 -6.63
CA GLY A 128 10.05 13.26 -7.77
C GLY A 128 8.67 13.47 -8.40
N LYS A 129 8.19 12.47 -9.12
CA LYS A 129 6.92 12.50 -9.85
C LYS A 129 6.16 11.19 -9.66
N ASP A 130 4.85 11.30 -9.41
CA ASP A 130 3.94 10.14 -9.35
C ASP A 130 3.72 9.58 -10.76
N GLU A 131 3.93 8.26 -10.94
CA GLU A 131 3.89 7.58 -12.23
C GLU A 131 2.83 6.47 -12.31
N LEU A 132 1.92 6.42 -11.34
CA LEU A 132 0.81 5.45 -11.30
C LEU A 132 1.29 3.98 -11.47
N GLY A 133 2.13 3.53 -10.57
CA GLY A 133 2.73 2.18 -10.65
C GLY A 133 4.04 2.14 -11.44
N GLY A 134 4.75 3.26 -11.50
CA GLY A 134 6.15 3.34 -11.96
C GLY A 134 7.11 3.41 -10.79
N GLY A 135 7.91 4.48 -10.72
CA GLY A 135 8.87 4.71 -9.64
C GLY A 135 8.25 4.79 -8.24
N ASP A 136 6.98 5.18 -8.14
CA ASP A 136 6.21 5.21 -6.88
C ASP A 136 6.04 3.83 -6.21
N VAL A 137 6.25 2.73 -6.93
CA VAL A 137 6.34 1.37 -6.33
C VAL A 137 7.58 1.23 -5.44
N ASN A 138 8.69 1.88 -5.80
CA ASN A 138 9.90 1.85 -5.00
C ASN A 138 9.70 2.59 -3.66
N ASP A 139 8.82 3.60 -3.63
CA ASP A 139 8.47 4.30 -2.39
C ASP A 139 7.81 3.36 -1.38
N VAL A 140 6.94 2.46 -1.87
CA VAL A 140 6.31 1.41 -1.06
C VAL A 140 7.33 0.36 -0.61
N LEU A 141 8.18 -0.12 -1.52
CA LEU A 141 9.22 -1.10 -1.21
C LEU A 141 10.24 -0.56 -0.20
N SER A 142 10.58 0.73 -0.28
CA SER A 142 11.47 1.40 0.66
C SER A 142 10.93 1.41 2.09
N LEU A 143 9.59 1.42 2.27
CA LEU A 143 8.98 1.33 3.61
C LEU A 143 9.32 0.01 4.32
N ILE A 144 9.55 -1.09 3.60
CA ILE A 144 9.99 -2.36 4.18
C ILE A 144 11.32 -2.19 4.94
N TYR A 145 12.20 -1.36 4.40
CA TYR A 145 13.48 -1.04 5.04
C TYR A 145 13.33 0.05 6.11
N THR A 146 12.47 1.06 5.87
CA THR A 146 12.17 2.11 6.86
C THR A 146 11.63 1.53 8.16
N LEU A 147 10.81 0.47 8.09
CA LEU A 147 10.27 -0.23 9.27
C LEU A 147 11.36 -0.71 10.24
N ARG A 148 12.58 -1.01 9.78
CA ARG A 148 13.70 -1.40 10.65
C ARG A 148 14.13 -0.29 11.62
N SER A 149 13.81 0.96 11.29
CA SER A 149 14.11 2.14 12.12
C SER A 149 12.89 2.57 12.97
N ILE A 150 11.75 1.88 12.84
CA ILE A 150 10.54 2.20 13.60
C ILE A 150 10.57 1.43 14.92
N PRO A 151 10.43 2.09 16.07
CA PRO A 151 10.37 1.43 17.36
C PRO A 151 9.29 0.35 17.42
N LYS A 152 9.56 -0.76 18.11
CA LYS A 152 8.64 -1.88 18.32
C LYS A 152 8.26 -2.68 17.07
N ALA A 153 8.74 -2.33 15.87
CA ALA A 153 8.36 -2.98 14.62
C ALA A 153 9.00 -4.38 14.49
N ASP A 154 8.18 -5.40 14.26
CA ASP A 154 8.64 -6.71 13.82
C ASP A 154 8.62 -6.80 12.29
N THR A 155 9.78 -6.62 11.68
CA THR A 155 9.94 -6.66 10.22
C THR A 155 9.93 -8.06 9.61
N SER A 156 9.73 -9.10 10.39
CA SER A 156 9.48 -10.47 9.92
C SER A 156 8.00 -10.71 9.62
N ARG A 157 7.10 -9.88 10.19
CA ARG A 157 5.65 -9.98 10.07
C ARG A 157 5.06 -8.71 9.43
N ILE A 158 5.21 -8.59 8.10
CA ILE A 158 4.73 -7.45 7.33
C ILE A 158 3.55 -7.86 6.47
N GLY A 159 2.41 -7.16 6.61
CA GLY A 159 1.27 -7.17 5.70
C GLY A 159 1.23 -5.93 4.81
N MET A 160 0.39 -5.98 3.77
CA MET A 160 0.19 -4.84 2.88
C MET A 160 -1.31 -4.62 2.63
N PHE A 161 -1.77 -3.37 2.70
CA PHE A 161 -3.16 -3.02 2.49
C PHE A 161 -3.28 -1.91 1.45
N GLY A 162 -3.85 -2.22 0.28
CA GLY A 162 -4.07 -1.26 -0.80
C GLY A 162 -5.54 -0.93 -0.99
N TRP A 163 -5.85 0.34 -1.25
CA TRP A 163 -7.20 0.78 -1.59
C TRP A 163 -7.25 1.50 -2.93
N SER A 164 -8.22 1.15 -3.80
CA SER A 164 -8.41 1.81 -5.08
C SER A 164 -7.13 1.77 -5.94
N ARG A 165 -6.58 2.91 -6.35
CA ARG A 165 -5.28 3.00 -7.02
C ARG A 165 -4.15 2.32 -6.23
N GLY A 166 -4.20 2.33 -4.89
CA GLY A 166 -3.20 1.66 -4.05
C GLY A 166 -3.04 0.15 -4.32
N ALA A 167 -4.03 -0.47 -4.97
CA ALA A 167 -3.96 -1.84 -5.46
C ALA A 167 -2.80 -2.05 -6.46
N ILE A 168 -2.56 -1.07 -7.35
CA ILE A 168 -1.47 -1.12 -8.34
C ILE A 168 -0.13 -1.30 -7.62
N ASN A 169 0.15 -0.42 -6.66
CA ASN A 169 1.40 -0.47 -5.91
C ASN A 169 1.52 -1.74 -5.06
N THR A 170 0.40 -2.21 -4.48
CA THR A 170 0.35 -3.47 -3.74
C THR A 170 0.72 -4.64 -4.65
N PHE A 171 0.03 -4.84 -5.76
CA PHE A 171 0.29 -5.97 -6.64
C PHE A 171 1.68 -5.92 -7.26
N LEU A 172 2.16 -4.74 -7.69
CA LEU A 172 3.51 -4.60 -8.22
C LEU A 172 4.58 -4.89 -7.16
N ALA A 173 4.37 -4.47 -5.90
CA ALA A 173 5.29 -4.82 -4.82
C ALA A 173 5.35 -6.34 -4.60
N LEU A 174 4.19 -7.05 -4.66
CA LEU A 174 4.13 -8.51 -4.52
C LEU A 174 4.84 -9.28 -5.65
N THR A 175 5.12 -8.66 -6.78
CA THR A 175 5.97 -9.29 -7.83
C THR A 175 7.47 -9.15 -7.55
N LYS A 176 7.85 -8.26 -6.62
CA LYS A 176 9.26 -7.88 -6.38
C LYS A 176 9.82 -8.41 -5.06
N VAL A 177 8.96 -8.69 -4.09
CA VAL A 177 9.40 -9.12 -2.74
C VAL A 177 8.51 -10.23 -2.17
N SER A 178 9.14 -11.19 -1.48
CA SER A 178 8.45 -12.29 -0.77
C SER A 178 8.28 -12.03 0.74
N LYS A 179 8.71 -10.87 1.24
CA LYS A 179 8.65 -10.52 2.67
C LYS A 179 7.24 -10.20 3.16
N ILE A 180 6.30 -9.90 2.26
CA ILE A 180 4.92 -9.60 2.61
C ILE A 180 4.19 -10.91 2.87
N LYS A 181 3.71 -11.09 4.09
CA LYS A 181 3.07 -12.34 4.54
C LYS A 181 1.60 -12.45 4.17
N ALA A 182 0.90 -11.32 4.03
CA ALA A 182 -0.49 -11.24 3.62
C ALA A 182 -0.76 -9.89 2.96
N ALA A 183 -1.69 -9.87 2.01
CA ALA A 183 -2.14 -8.62 1.39
C ALA A 183 -3.67 -8.51 1.42
N VAL A 184 -4.16 -7.27 1.50
CA VAL A 184 -5.56 -6.91 1.36
C VAL A 184 -5.67 -5.83 0.28
N VAL A 185 -6.64 -5.97 -0.60
CA VAL A 185 -6.95 -4.96 -1.63
C VAL A 185 -8.43 -4.66 -1.63
N GLY A 186 -8.79 -3.41 -1.33
CA GLY A 186 -10.18 -2.91 -1.39
C GLY A 186 -10.42 -2.05 -2.62
N ALA A 187 -11.53 -2.31 -3.34
CA ALA A 187 -11.98 -1.53 -4.50
C ALA A 187 -10.85 -1.23 -5.50
N GLY A 188 -10.03 -2.26 -5.80
CA GLY A 188 -8.71 -2.11 -6.40
C GLY A 188 -8.70 -2.04 -7.93
N PHE A 189 -7.84 -1.21 -8.50
CA PHE A 189 -7.50 -1.24 -9.92
C PHE A 189 -6.74 -2.53 -10.24
N SER A 190 -7.29 -3.37 -11.10
CA SER A 190 -6.69 -4.66 -11.47
C SER A 190 -6.40 -4.80 -12.96
N ASN A 191 -7.19 -4.12 -13.81
CA ASN A 191 -7.03 -4.09 -15.26
C ASN A 191 -7.31 -2.66 -15.77
N LEU A 192 -6.25 -1.90 -16.05
CA LEU A 192 -6.35 -0.50 -16.45
C LEU A 192 -6.99 -0.33 -17.83
N ILE A 193 -6.90 -1.34 -18.70
CA ILE A 193 -7.50 -1.29 -20.04
C ILE A 193 -9.02 -1.32 -19.91
N THR A 194 -9.59 -2.34 -19.25
CA THR A 194 -11.05 -2.43 -19.07
C THR A 194 -11.60 -1.30 -18.21
N LEU A 195 -10.80 -0.81 -17.23
CA LEU A 195 -11.19 0.34 -16.43
C LEU A 195 -11.24 1.63 -17.27
N ARG A 196 -10.28 1.85 -18.17
CA ARG A 196 -10.29 2.94 -19.17
C ARG A 196 -11.53 2.86 -20.05
N ASP A 197 -11.87 1.66 -20.52
CA ASP A 197 -12.97 1.46 -21.45
C ASP A 197 -14.33 1.76 -20.81
N THR A 198 -14.47 1.52 -19.53
CA THR A 198 -15.67 1.90 -18.75
C THR A 198 -15.65 3.35 -18.28
N ARG A 199 -14.47 3.96 -18.12
CA ARG A 199 -14.26 5.33 -17.62
C ARG A 199 -13.31 6.10 -18.53
N LYS A 200 -13.81 6.49 -19.71
CA LYS A 200 -13.02 7.14 -20.79
C LYS A 200 -12.18 8.34 -20.34
N LEU A 201 -12.64 9.09 -19.33
CA LEU A 201 -11.87 10.23 -18.77
C LEU A 201 -10.55 9.82 -18.10
N LEU A 202 -10.36 8.55 -17.75
CA LEU A 202 -9.07 8.08 -17.24
C LEU A 202 -7.98 8.15 -18.31
N ASP A 203 -8.32 7.88 -19.56
CA ASP A 203 -7.37 7.87 -20.69
C ASP A 203 -6.70 9.23 -20.88
N THR A 204 -7.49 10.29 -21.08
CA THR A 204 -6.99 11.64 -21.32
C THR A 204 -6.59 12.35 -20.03
N GLY A 205 -7.19 11.97 -18.91
CA GLY A 205 -6.93 12.53 -17.57
C GLY A 205 -5.75 11.86 -16.89
N LEU A 206 -6.04 10.86 -16.06
CA LEU A 206 -5.07 10.26 -15.14
C LEU A 206 -3.90 9.56 -15.88
N TYR A 207 -4.21 8.69 -16.83
CA TYR A 207 -3.20 7.86 -17.49
C TYR A 207 -2.25 8.69 -18.33
N SER A 208 -2.79 9.60 -19.17
CA SER A 208 -1.97 10.47 -20.02
C SER A 208 -1.07 11.43 -19.24
N ARG A 209 -1.46 11.80 -18.03
CA ARG A 209 -0.67 12.73 -17.20
C ARG A 209 0.36 12.04 -16.33
N GLN A 210 0.06 10.85 -15.83
CA GLN A 210 0.91 10.19 -14.84
C GLN A 210 1.74 9.04 -15.40
N ILE A 211 1.21 8.26 -16.36
CA ILE A 211 1.99 7.16 -16.93
C ILE A 211 2.97 7.73 -17.96
N PRO A 212 4.30 7.59 -17.74
CA PRO A 212 5.31 8.10 -18.66
C PRO A 212 5.07 7.59 -20.08
N ASN A 213 5.17 8.49 -21.05
CA ASN A 213 4.96 8.26 -22.48
C ASN A 213 3.53 7.88 -22.92
N TYR A 214 2.65 7.40 -22.04
CA TYR A 214 1.31 6.96 -22.43
C TYR A 214 0.50 8.06 -23.12
N GLY A 215 0.57 9.29 -22.63
CA GLY A 215 -0.14 10.43 -23.24
C GLY A 215 0.20 10.66 -24.70
N LYS A 216 1.41 10.34 -25.11
CA LYS A 216 1.92 10.49 -26.50
C LYS A 216 1.68 9.25 -27.35
N THR A 217 1.92 8.07 -26.83
CA THR A 217 1.97 6.81 -27.59
C THR A 217 0.66 6.04 -27.57
N LYS A 218 -0.13 6.20 -26.50
CA LYS A 218 -1.30 5.35 -26.21
C LYS A 218 -0.97 3.85 -26.19
N ASP A 219 0.29 3.51 -25.91
CA ASP A 219 0.74 2.13 -25.85
C ASP A 219 0.07 1.40 -24.67
N GLU A 220 -0.76 0.42 -24.99
CA GLU A 220 -1.48 -0.40 -24.03
C GLU A 220 -0.55 -1.28 -23.18
N ASN A 221 0.67 -1.56 -23.60
CA ASN A 221 1.61 -2.32 -22.79
C ASN A 221 1.95 -1.57 -21.50
N LEU A 222 1.99 -0.22 -21.53
CA LEU A 222 2.17 0.60 -20.34
C LEU A 222 1.03 0.44 -19.32
N LEU A 223 -0.19 0.13 -19.78
CA LEU A 223 -1.33 -0.20 -18.92
C LEU A 223 -1.26 -1.64 -18.41
N LYS A 224 -0.86 -2.59 -19.28
CA LYS A 224 -0.70 -4.01 -18.91
C LYS A 224 0.35 -4.19 -17.81
N GLU A 225 1.48 -3.48 -17.90
CA GLU A 225 2.55 -3.48 -16.90
C GLU A 225 2.08 -3.02 -15.51
N ARG A 226 0.96 -2.29 -15.43
CA ARG A 226 0.35 -1.76 -14.20
C ARG A 226 -0.92 -2.50 -13.77
N SER A 227 -1.27 -3.55 -14.49
CA SER A 227 -2.52 -4.29 -14.31
C SER A 227 -2.26 -5.71 -13.82
N ALA A 228 -2.61 -5.99 -12.58
CA ALA A 228 -2.40 -7.31 -11.95
C ALA A 228 -3.00 -8.45 -12.78
N PHE A 229 -4.08 -8.19 -13.50
CA PHE A 229 -4.70 -9.15 -14.41
C PHE A 229 -3.71 -9.73 -15.44
N PHE A 230 -2.75 -8.93 -15.94
CA PHE A 230 -1.78 -9.36 -16.95
C PHE A 230 -0.47 -9.91 -16.39
N PHE A 231 -0.21 -9.74 -15.10
CA PHE A 231 1.00 -10.27 -14.47
C PHE A 231 0.72 -11.09 -13.20
N ALA A 232 -0.49 -11.59 -13.04
CA ALA A 232 -0.89 -12.36 -11.87
C ALA A 232 0.04 -13.55 -11.56
N GLU A 233 0.59 -14.21 -12.60
CA GLU A 233 1.53 -15.32 -12.48
C GLU A 233 2.87 -14.91 -11.84
N LYS A 234 3.23 -13.62 -11.89
CA LYS A 234 4.47 -13.07 -11.30
C LYS A 234 4.31 -12.72 -9.82
N ILE A 235 3.07 -12.66 -9.32
CA ILE A 235 2.81 -12.39 -7.90
C ILE A 235 3.24 -13.61 -7.08
N THR A 236 3.97 -13.36 -5.98
CA THR A 236 4.44 -14.44 -5.13
C THR A 236 3.28 -15.26 -4.54
N LYS A 237 3.32 -16.58 -4.74
CA LYS A 237 2.27 -17.50 -4.27
C LYS A 237 2.30 -17.74 -2.75
N THR A 238 3.31 -17.26 -2.07
CA THR A 238 3.42 -17.35 -0.61
C THR A 238 2.70 -16.21 0.12
N THR A 239 2.15 -15.24 -0.62
CA THR A 239 1.39 -14.11 -0.07
C THR A 239 -0.09 -14.23 -0.44
N PRO A 240 -0.98 -14.59 0.51
CA PRO A 240 -2.42 -14.62 0.26
C PRO A 240 -2.99 -13.23 0.07
N VAL A 241 -3.99 -13.13 -0.79
CA VAL A 241 -4.64 -11.86 -1.10
C VAL A 241 -6.11 -11.91 -0.72
N LEU A 242 -6.57 -10.98 0.12
CA LEU A 242 -7.99 -10.69 0.34
C LEU A 242 -8.43 -9.57 -0.60
N LEU A 243 -9.43 -9.83 -1.43
CA LEU A 243 -10.07 -8.85 -2.30
C LEU A 243 -11.42 -8.44 -1.70
N LEU A 244 -11.66 -7.12 -1.58
CA LEU A 244 -12.90 -6.54 -1.06
C LEU A 244 -13.51 -5.65 -2.15
N GLN A 245 -14.79 -5.87 -2.51
CA GLN A 245 -15.41 -5.14 -3.60
C GLN A 245 -16.90 -4.89 -3.35
N GLY A 246 -17.34 -3.66 -3.64
CA GLY A 246 -18.76 -3.31 -3.64
C GLY A 246 -19.41 -3.43 -5.02
N THR A 247 -20.65 -3.90 -5.10
CA THR A 247 -21.36 -4.05 -6.39
C THR A 247 -21.89 -2.74 -6.96
N ALA A 248 -22.07 -1.70 -6.11
CA ALA A 248 -22.48 -0.36 -6.53
C ALA A 248 -21.31 0.63 -6.65
N ASP A 249 -20.07 0.13 -6.73
CA ASP A 249 -18.87 0.95 -6.93
C ASP A 249 -18.85 1.56 -8.34
N LYS A 250 -19.08 2.88 -8.41
CA LYS A 250 -19.06 3.66 -9.66
C LYS A 250 -17.64 4.07 -10.10
N ASN A 251 -16.66 3.96 -9.23
CA ASN A 251 -15.27 4.32 -9.51
C ASN A 251 -14.48 3.13 -10.06
N VAL A 252 -14.68 1.96 -9.45
CA VAL A 252 -14.01 0.70 -9.80
C VAL A 252 -15.07 -0.38 -9.89
N PRO A 253 -15.56 -0.68 -11.11
CA PRO A 253 -16.62 -1.69 -11.28
C PRO A 253 -16.24 -3.04 -10.69
N ALA A 254 -17.24 -3.77 -10.16
CA ALA A 254 -17.02 -5.07 -9.53
C ALA A 254 -16.35 -6.10 -10.47
N SER A 255 -16.51 -5.93 -11.77
CA SER A 255 -15.81 -6.74 -12.79
C SER A 255 -14.29 -6.72 -12.64
N GLN A 256 -13.69 -5.66 -12.06
CA GLN A 256 -12.25 -5.59 -11.78
C GLN A 256 -11.83 -6.68 -10.78
N ALA A 257 -12.54 -6.81 -9.66
CA ALA A 257 -12.23 -7.82 -8.65
C ALA A 257 -12.63 -9.23 -9.10
N LEU A 258 -13.79 -9.38 -9.77
CA LEU A 258 -14.26 -10.67 -10.26
C LEU A 258 -13.32 -11.29 -11.29
N SER A 259 -12.91 -10.51 -12.31
CA SER A 259 -11.97 -11.00 -13.34
C SER A 259 -10.58 -11.29 -12.76
N LEU A 260 -10.10 -10.48 -11.80
CA LEU A 260 -8.84 -10.75 -11.12
C LEU A 260 -8.91 -12.02 -10.25
N ALA A 261 -10.02 -12.24 -9.54
CA ALA A 261 -10.23 -13.45 -8.76
C ALA A 261 -10.22 -14.71 -9.65
N GLN A 262 -10.89 -14.65 -10.81
CA GLN A 262 -10.82 -15.71 -11.81
C GLN A 262 -9.37 -15.96 -12.26
N LYS A 263 -8.62 -14.89 -12.53
CA LYS A 263 -7.20 -14.99 -12.91
C LYS A 263 -6.33 -15.58 -11.79
N PHE A 264 -6.57 -15.20 -10.54
CA PHE A 264 -5.87 -15.78 -9.38
C PHE A 264 -6.14 -17.28 -9.23
N TYR A 265 -7.39 -17.70 -9.46
CA TYR A 265 -7.74 -19.12 -9.48
C TYR A 265 -6.97 -19.89 -10.57
N GLU A 266 -6.91 -19.35 -11.79
CA GLU A 266 -6.20 -19.97 -12.92
C GLU A 266 -4.70 -20.15 -12.64
N VAL A 267 -4.05 -19.12 -12.05
CA VAL A 267 -2.61 -19.17 -11.73
C VAL A 267 -2.31 -19.80 -10.37
N LYS A 268 -3.33 -20.33 -9.67
CA LYS A 268 -3.22 -20.95 -8.34
C LYS A 268 -2.58 -20.03 -7.29
N LEU A 269 -2.92 -18.74 -7.32
CA LEU A 269 -2.54 -17.78 -6.29
C LEU A 269 -3.55 -17.88 -5.13
N PRO A 270 -3.12 -18.02 -3.86
CA PRO A 270 -4.04 -18.06 -2.73
C PRO A 270 -4.81 -16.74 -2.56
N PHE A 271 -6.13 -16.79 -2.59
CA PHE A 271 -6.95 -15.59 -2.41
C PHE A 271 -8.29 -15.89 -1.73
N ARG A 272 -8.92 -14.82 -1.24
CA ARG A 272 -10.34 -14.75 -0.89
C ARG A 272 -10.93 -13.52 -1.56
N LEU A 273 -12.14 -13.61 -2.09
CA LEU A 273 -12.91 -12.49 -2.57
C LEU A 273 -14.17 -12.34 -1.72
N ILE A 274 -14.42 -11.12 -1.21
CA ILE A 274 -15.66 -10.72 -0.55
C ILE A 274 -16.31 -9.63 -1.38
N VAL A 275 -17.55 -9.87 -1.80
CA VAL A 275 -18.35 -8.92 -2.57
C VAL A 275 -19.50 -8.44 -1.71
N TYR A 276 -19.62 -7.12 -1.55
CA TYR A 276 -20.64 -6.46 -0.74
C TYR A 276 -21.75 -5.96 -1.66
N GLU A 277 -22.95 -6.50 -1.50
CA GLU A 277 -24.13 -6.11 -2.25
C GLU A 277 -24.51 -4.65 -1.98
N GLY A 278 -24.64 -3.85 -3.04
CA GLY A 278 -24.91 -2.41 -2.91
C GLY A 278 -23.76 -1.57 -2.35
N GLY A 279 -22.60 -2.19 -2.05
CA GLY A 279 -21.43 -1.50 -1.53
C GLY A 279 -20.86 -0.48 -2.52
N THR A 280 -20.57 0.73 -2.04
CA THR A 280 -19.94 1.81 -2.81
C THR A 280 -18.42 1.70 -2.81
N HIS A 281 -17.70 2.64 -3.44
CA HIS A 281 -16.23 2.64 -3.54
C HIS A 281 -15.50 2.65 -2.19
N SER A 282 -16.07 3.29 -1.18
CA SER A 282 -15.49 3.35 0.18
C SER A 282 -15.96 2.21 1.09
N LEU A 283 -16.95 1.42 0.66
CA LEU A 283 -17.64 0.41 1.48
C LEU A 283 -18.12 0.96 2.83
N GLU A 284 -18.52 2.23 2.87
CA GLU A 284 -18.89 2.91 4.12
C GLU A 284 -20.05 2.21 4.84
N GLN A 285 -21.01 1.69 4.07
CA GLN A 285 -22.18 0.96 4.58
C GLN A 285 -21.77 -0.35 5.28
N PHE A 286 -20.61 -0.90 4.94
CA PHE A 286 -20.07 -2.18 5.45
C PHE A 286 -18.77 -1.98 6.24
N ARG A 287 -18.54 -0.77 6.79
CA ARG A 287 -17.29 -0.40 7.43
C ARG A 287 -16.88 -1.40 8.52
N SER A 288 -17.75 -1.70 9.46
CA SER A 288 -17.45 -2.63 10.56
C SER A 288 -17.17 -4.05 10.05
N GLU A 289 -17.91 -4.50 9.05
CA GLU A 289 -17.78 -5.84 8.48
C GLU A 289 -16.44 -6.01 7.75
N TYR A 290 -16.12 -5.09 6.81
CA TYR A 290 -14.85 -5.23 6.07
C TYR A 290 -13.63 -5.03 6.98
N GLN A 291 -13.72 -4.14 7.99
CA GLN A 291 -12.62 -3.95 8.94
C GLN A 291 -12.38 -5.22 9.76
N ALA A 292 -13.43 -5.89 10.22
CA ALA A 292 -13.32 -7.17 10.92
C ALA A 292 -12.68 -8.25 10.02
N GLU A 293 -13.08 -8.34 8.74
CA GLU A 293 -12.46 -9.29 7.80
C GLU A 293 -10.99 -8.96 7.51
N VAL A 294 -10.63 -7.68 7.42
CA VAL A 294 -9.23 -7.25 7.25
C VAL A 294 -8.38 -7.63 8.46
N ILE A 295 -8.85 -7.33 9.68
CA ILE A 295 -8.16 -7.72 10.93
C ILE A 295 -7.97 -9.24 10.95
N LYS A 296 -9.06 -10.01 10.80
CA LYS A 296 -9.03 -11.47 10.79
C LYS A 296 -8.06 -12.04 9.74
N TRP A 297 -7.98 -11.39 8.56
CA TRP A 297 -7.03 -11.79 7.53
C TRP A 297 -5.59 -11.62 7.98
N PHE A 298 -5.25 -10.45 8.51
CA PHE A 298 -3.91 -10.19 8.99
C PHE A 298 -3.57 -11.03 10.23
N ASP A 299 -4.48 -11.20 11.19
CA ASP A 299 -4.26 -12.06 12.36
C ASP A 299 -3.89 -13.47 11.95
N ASN A 300 -4.65 -14.09 11.03
CA ASN A 300 -4.37 -15.43 10.54
C ASN A 300 -2.93 -15.60 10.02
N TYR A 301 -2.39 -14.62 9.32
CA TYR A 301 -1.11 -14.78 8.60
C TYR A 301 0.07 -14.06 9.25
N LEU A 302 -0.18 -13.08 10.10
CA LEU A 302 0.88 -12.31 10.78
C LEU A 302 1.01 -12.70 12.25
N LEU A 303 -0.05 -13.18 12.90
CA LEU A 303 -0.05 -13.58 14.30
C LEU A 303 -0.07 -15.13 14.43
N ASP A 304 -1.04 -15.79 13.81
CA ASP A 304 -1.29 -17.20 13.99
C ASP A 304 -0.43 -18.08 13.07
N GLY A 305 0.30 -17.49 12.13
CA GLY A 305 1.20 -18.21 11.20
C GLY A 305 0.48 -19.23 10.33
N LYS A 306 -0.78 -18.98 9.94
CA LYS A 306 -1.58 -19.87 9.12
C LYS A 306 -0.87 -20.27 7.83
N ILE A 307 -0.81 -21.55 7.59
CA ILE A 307 -0.26 -22.13 6.35
C ILE A 307 -1.41 -22.32 5.36
N PHE A 308 -1.16 -22.02 4.07
CA PHE A 308 -2.14 -22.26 3.02
C PHE A 308 -2.36 -23.74 2.76
N PRO A 309 -3.60 -24.13 2.40
CA PRO A 309 -3.80 -25.43 1.81
C PRO A 309 -3.06 -25.52 0.46
N ASN A 310 -2.56 -26.70 0.13
CA ASN A 310 -2.05 -26.96 -1.22
C ASN A 310 -3.19 -26.79 -2.23
N LEU A 311 -3.03 -25.85 -3.17
CA LEU A 311 -4.02 -25.57 -4.22
C LEU A 311 -3.83 -26.47 -5.45
N GLU A 312 -2.84 -27.36 -5.45
CA GLU A 312 -2.71 -28.36 -6.51
C GLU A 312 -3.82 -29.41 -6.35
N ILE A 313 -4.62 -29.55 -7.39
CA ILE A 313 -5.62 -30.63 -7.46
C ILE A 313 -4.82 -31.93 -7.47
N ARG A 314 -4.98 -32.75 -6.43
CA ARG A 314 -4.49 -34.13 -6.47
C ARG A 314 -5.38 -34.87 -7.48
N ASN A 315 -4.82 -35.25 -8.61
CA ASN A 315 -5.43 -36.18 -9.55
C ASN A 315 -5.55 -37.54 -8.88
#